data_2619067f121ebdab3063c1cef80600c3
#
_entry.id   2619067f121ebdab3063c1cef80600c3
#
_cell.length_a   1.000
_cell.length_b   1.000
_cell.length_c   1.000
_cell.angle_alpha   90.00
_cell.angle_beta   90.00
_cell.angle_gamma   90.00
#
_symmetry.space_group_name_H-M   'P 1'
#
loop_
_entity.id
_entity.type
_entity.pdbx_description
1 polymer ?
#
loop_
_entity_poly.entity_id
_entity_poly.type
_entity_poly.pdbx_seq_one_letter_code
_entity_poly.pdbx_strand_id
1 'polypeptide(L)'
;MMILLLALLDPFGLTSSTETASAQWLNRIFASNYSPSGQQQIVVVLIDDAYLLRNKTYWPMPYSEQSKLFKRLLAYQPAALFIDLLYSHDHSRGDPRQGSQLLANVFSRYQHQSIPLLLANTGQPRGEDGQINVLPRFASVSSPALVTWSGYGDRYPLAVQTPVGSMETPALQLYRHYCREHACKTLPASAEESVQAPPIAVQWGLDLAPQQAQIADISHCTAPGVLDQLGQAIFWKLGNSAQVNCPYTLTLSASDLEASSVEDRALLRQLLTDKLILVGAHITSASDLVQSPLHGKIPGIYLHAMALDNLITQGMDYDRDPSNLIWGIDWLDLVEVALLLLIAVLKALHDRRQQRLQLITPWPRWEKGFFASPYPSWCVVLSLLFLLSLMLYACDITPANVLAILLLSLALFSDKIEAFIGRED
;
A
#
# COMPACT_ATOMS: atom_id res chain seq x y z
N MET A 1 16.36 -28.23 13.95
CA MET A 1 15.54 -27.78 15.09
C MET A 1 15.78 -26.29 15.39
N MET A 2 17.01 -25.82 15.55
CA MET A 2 17.32 -24.39 15.83
C MET A 2 16.81 -23.44 14.74
N ILE A 3 17.02 -23.77 13.45
CA ILE A 3 16.54 -22.95 12.33
C ILE A 3 15.01 -22.81 12.32
N LEU A 4 14.28 -23.86 12.64
CA LEU A 4 12.81 -23.84 12.73
C LEU A 4 12.32 -22.98 13.90
N LEU A 5 12.99 -23.05 15.05
CA LEU A 5 12.69 -22.20 16.19
C LEU A 5 13.00 -20.72 15.90
N LEU A 6 14.10 -20.44 15.19
CA LEU A 6 14.44 -19.07 14.76
C LEU A 6 13.44 -18.51 13.73
N ALA A 7 12.94 -19.35 12.82
CA ALA A 7 11.91 -18.96 11.87
C ALA A 7 10.56 -18.65 12.54
N LEU A 8 10.14 -19.47 13.52
CA LEU A 8 8.87 -19.28 14.23
C LEU A 8 8.89 -18.14 15.27
N LEU A 9 10.01 -17.93 15.95
CA LEU A 9 10.11 -16.92 17.01
C LEU A 9 10.55 -15.55 16.48
N ASP A 10 11.06 -15.51 15.26
CA ASP A 10 11.58 -14.29 14.57
C ASP A 10 12.35 -13.30 15.48
N PRO A 11 13.33 -13.76 16.30
CA PRO A 11 13.96 -12.94 17.32
C PRO A 11 14.77 -11.76 16.75
N PHE A 12 15.01 -11.74 15.45
CA PHE A 12 15.78 -10.71 14.73
C PHE A 12 14.95 -9.96 13.69
N GLY A 13 13.65 -10.22 13.58
CA GLY A 13 12.77 -9.60 12.56
C GLY A 13 13.13 -10.02 11.12
N LEU A 14 13.83 -11.15 10.93
CA LEU A 14 14.24 -11.62 9.60
C LEU A 14 13.05 -12.22 8.83
N THR A 15 12.17 -12.92 9.53
CA THR A 15 10.98 -13.53 8.93
C THR A 15 10.01 -12.46 8.49
N SER A 16 9.67 -11.50 9.35
CA SER A 16 8.78 -10.38 9.01
C SER A 16 9.36 -9.49 7.89
N SER A 17 10.68 -9.25 7.88
CA SER A 17 11.32 -8.49 6.80
C SER A 17 11.27 -9.21 5.45
N THR A 18 11.45 -10.54 5.44
CA THR A 18 11.38 -11.34 4.21
C THR A 18 9.94 -11.58 3.75
N GLU A 19 8.98 -11.61 4.66
CA GLU A 19 7.55 -11.66 4.37
C GLU A 19 7.09 -10.38 3.65
N THR A 20 7.38 -9.21 4.22
CA THR A 20 7.13 -7.93 3.57
C THR A 20 7.78 -7.85 2.18
N ALA A 21 9.04 -8.27 2.06
CA ALA A 21 9.73 -8.29 0.78
C ALA A 21 9.12 -9.30 -0.21
N SER A 22 8.63 -10.43 0.25
CA SER A 22 7.92 -11.43 -0.58
C SER A 22 6.59 -10.89 -1.08
N ALA A 23 5.80 -10.24 -0.22
CA ALA A 23 4.55 -9.60 -0.58
C ALA A 23 4.77 -8.48 -1.63
N GLN A 24 5.77 -7.62 -1.42
CA GLN A 24 6.14 -6.57 -2.36
C GLN A 24 6.61 -7.13 -3.71
N TRP A 25 7.37 -8.22 -3.69
CA TRP A 25 7.85 -8.88 -4.90
C TRP A 25 6.71 -9.47 -5.74
N LEU A 26 5.76 -10.14 -5.10
CA LEU A 26 4.59 -10.70 -5.78
C LEU A 26 3.62 -9.61 -6.24
N ASN A 27 3.41 -8.56 -5.45
CA ASN A 27 2.65 -7.40 -5.88
C ASN A 27 3.21 -6.81 -7.19
N ARG A 28 4.54 -6.73 -7.35
CA ARG A 28 5.18 -6.30 -8.61
C ARG A 28 4.85 -7.22 -9.78
N ILE A 29 4.93 -8.54 -9.59
CA ILE A 29 4.67 -9.52 -10.64
C ILE A 29 3.21 -9.45 -11.13
N PHE A 30 2.27 -9.31 -10.20
CA PHE A 30 0.84 -9.35 -10.49
C PHE A 30 0.19 -7.98 -10.71
N ALA A 31 0.93 -6.89 -10.57
CA ALA A 31 0.41 -5.52 -10.70
C ALA A 31 -0.29 -5.23 -12.03
N SER A 32 0.13 -5.90 -13.12
CA SER A 32 -0.52 -5.78 -14.44
C SER A 32 -1.89 -6.47 -14.51
N ASN A 33 -2.19 -7.35 -13.56
CA ASN A 33 -3.48 -8.04 -13.47
C ASN A 33 -4.47 -7.32 -12.55
N TYR A 34 -4.04 -6.24 -11.89
CA TYR A 34 -4.90 -5.46 -11.00
C TYR A 34 -6.02 -4.79 -11.79
N SER A 35 -7.28 -4.94 -11.32
CA SER A 35 -8.45 -4.39 -12.01
C SER A 35 -8.54 -2.87 -11.85
N PRO A 36 -8.75 -2.09 -12.93
CA PRO A 36 -8.88 -0.64 -12.85
C PRO A 36 -10.31 -0.16 -12.45
N SER A 37 -11.13 -1.01 -11.85
CA SER A 37 -12.53 -0.69 -11.57
C SER A 37 -12.72 0.45 -10.56
N GLY A 38 -11.87 0.55 -9.55
CA GLY A 38 -11.89 1.63 -8.56
C GLY A 38 -11.24 2.94 -9.07
N GLN A 39 -10.26 2.84 -9.97
CA GLN A 39 -9.47 3.97 -10.48
C GLN A 39 -10.33 5.13 -11.02
N GLN A 40 -11.45 4.80 -11.68
CA GLN A 40 -12.34 5.79 -12.30
C GLN A 40 -13.13 6.64 -11.28
N GLN A 41 -13.18 6.21 -10.02
CA GLN A 41 -13.95 6.89 -8.96
C GLN A 41 -13.08 7.82 -8.11
N ILE A 42 -11.76 7.72 -8.22
CA ILE A 42 -10.80 8.35 -7.32
C ILE A 42 -9.95 9.36 -8.07
N VAL A 43 -9.80 10.55 -7.48
CA VAL A 43 -8.89 11.59 -7.98
C VAL A 43 -8.00 12.09 -6.85
N VAL A 44 -6.70 12.13 -7.08
CA VAL A 44 -5.73 12.75 -6.19
C VAL A 44 -5.43 14.16 -6.67
N VAL A 45 -5.48 15.14 -5.77
CA VAL A 45 -5.07 16.52 -6.01
C VAL A 45 -3.85 16.83 -5.14
N LEU A 46 -2.74 17.19 -5.75
CA LEU A 46 -1.50 17.50 -5.05
C LEU A 46 -1.27 18.98 -4.92
N ILE A 47 -1.04 19.44 -3.70
CA ILE A 47 -0.44 20.74 -3.43
C ILE A 47 1.06 20.55 -3.60
N ASP A 48 1.63 21.09 -4.66
CA ASP A 48 3.03 20.93 -5.04
C ASP A 48 3.80 22.25 -5.03
N ASP A 49 5.11 22.20 -5.19
CA ASP A 49 5.98 23.39 -5.24
C ASP A 49 5.58 24.33 -6.41
N ALA A 50 5.10 23.78 -7.52
CA ALA A 50 4.65 24.58 -8.67
C ALA A 50 3.41 25.41 -8.32
N TYR A 51 2.45 24.84 -7.59
CA TYR A 51 1.29 25.55 -7.06
C TYR A 51 1.70 26.69 -6.12
N LEU A 52 2.62 26.41 -5.18
CA LEU A 52 3.11 27.43 -4.22
C LEU A 52 3.79 28.59 -4.94
N LEU A 53 4.65 28.31 -5.92
CA LEU A 53 5.32 29.32 -6.73
C LEU A 53 4.34 30.18 -7.53
N ARG A 54 3.39 29.54 -8.23
CA ARG A 54 2.38 30.25 -9.04
C ARG A 54 1.53 31.20 -8.19
N ASN A 55 1.13 30.75 -7.01
CA ASN A 55 0.29 31.54 -6.09
C ASN A 55 1.09 32.46 -5.15
N LYS A 56 2.43 32.50 -5.30
CA LYS A 56 3.34 33.28 -4.43
C LYS A 56 3.05 33.03 -2.94
N THR A 57 2.83 31.78 -2.59
CA THR A 57 2.56 31.34 -1.23
C THR A 57 3.67 30.40 -0.74
N TYR A 58 3.57 29.96 0.50
CA TYR A 58 4.61 29.16 1.18
C TYR A 58 3.99 27.99 1.92
N TRP A 59 4.82 27.06 2.34
CA TRP A 59 4.41 25.93 3.15
C TRP A 59 4.84 26.12 4.62
N PRO A 60 4.02 25.78 5.64
CA PRO A 60 2.60 25.36 5.52
C PRO A 60 1.71 26.46 4.93
N MET A 61 0.85 26.07 3.99
CA MET A 61 0.02 27.01 3.25
C MET A 61 -0.98 27.74 4.15
N PRO A 62 -1.06 29.10 4.11
CA PRO A 62 -2.01 29.87 4.91
C PRO A 62 -3.46 29.42 4.69
N TYR A 63 -4.28 29.41 5.72
CA TYR A 63 -5.69 29.01 5.62
C TYR A 63 -6.51 29.88 4.65
N SER A 64 -6.14 31.14 4.48
CA SER A 64 -6.74 32.00 3.48
C SER A 64 -6.48 31.52 2.04
N GLU A 65 -5.30 30.98 1.75
CA GLU A 65 -4.99 30.39 0.45
C GLU A 65 -5.64 29.00 0.30
N GLN A 66 -5.62 28.15 1.35
CA GLN A 66 -6.35 26.90 1.36
C GLN A 66 -7.85 27.12 1.09
N SER A 67 -8.45 28.19 1.66
CA SER A 67 -9.86 28.52 1.42
C SER A 67 -10.17 28.76 -0.07
N LYS A 68 -9.23 29.35 -0.82
CA LYS A 68 -9.38 29.54 -2.27
C LYS A 68 -9.34 28.23 -3.03
N LEU A 69 -8.38 27.35 -2.69
CA LEU A 69 -8.22 26.02 -3.28
C LEU A 69 -9.50 25.19 -3.08
N PHE A 70 -9.94 25.04 -1.83
CA PHE A 70 -11.10 24.22 -1.52
C PHE A 70 -12.42 24.82 -2.03
N LYS A 71 -12.52 26.15 -2.15
CA LYS A 71 -13.64 26.78 -2.84
C LYS A 71 -13.69 26.44 -4.32
N ARG A 72 -12.53 26.33 -4.99
CA ARG A 72 -12.46 25.88 -6.40
C ARG A 72 -12.90 24.42 -6.55
N LEU A 73 -12.40 23.52 -5.68
CA LEU A 73 -12.83 22.12 -5.68
C LEU A 73 -14.33 21.97 -5.46
N LEU A 74 -14.90 22.75 -4.52
CA LEU A 74 -16.34 22.73 -4.26
C LEU A 74 -17.18 23.06 -5.51
N ALA A 75 -16.68 23.91 -6.39
CA ALA A 75 -17.39 24.30 -7.63
C ALA A 75 -17.56 23.14 -8.62
N TYR A 76 -16.79 22.06 -8.46
CA TYR A 76 -16.89 20.85 -9.27
C TYR A 76 -17.78 19.77 -8.64
N GLN A 77 -18.35 20.00 -7.47
CA GLN A 77 -19.29 19.10 -6.79
C GLN A 77 -18.78 17.66 -6.69
N PRO A 78 -17.67 17.41 -5.95
CA PRO A 78 -17.18 16.07 -5.72
C PRO A 78 -18.18 15.25 -4.88
N ALA A 79 -18.16 13.92 -5.01
CA ALA A 79 -18.96 13.04 -4.17
C ALA A 79 -18.55 13.11 -2.69
N ALA A 80 -17.24 13.14 -2.42
CA ALA A 80 -16.67 13.37 -1.10
C ALA A 80 -15.26 13.95 -1.21
N LEU A 81 -14.78 14.59 -0.13
CA LEU A 81 -13.45 15.18 -0.07
C LEU A 81 -12.71 14.69 1.18
N PHE A 82 -11.52 14.12 1.01
CA PHE A 82 -10.56 13.90 2.07
C PHE A 82 -9.38 14.85 1.92
N ILE A 83 -8.99 15.51 3.01
CA ILE A 83 -7.85 16.44 3.07
C ILE A 83 -6.81 15.87 4.01
N ASP A 84 -5.67 15.46 3.46
CA ASP A 84 -4.53 14.92 4.20
C ASP A 84 -3.61 16.04 4.70
N LEU A 85 -4.20 16.94 5.46
CA LEU A 85 -3.53 18.03 6.16
C LEU A 85 -4.01 18.08 7.60
N LEU A 86 -3.09 18.27 8.54
CA LEU A 86 -3.41 18.34 9.97
C LEU A 86 -3.84 19.76 10.37
N TYR A 87 -5.02 19.87 10.97
CA TYR A 87 -5.62 21.11 11.44
C TYR A 87 -5.63 21.20 12.98
N SER A 88 -4.53 20.78 13.61
CA SER A 88 -4.39 20.77 15.08
C SER A 88 -4.10 22.15 15.68
N HIS A 89 -3.44 23.03 14.92
CA HIS A 89 -3.01 24.36 15.36
C HIS A 89 -3.51 25.45 14.41
N ASP A 90 -3.82 26.63 14.95
CA ASP A 90 -4.24 27.76 14.14
C ASP A 90 -3.04 28.49 13.53
N HIS A 91 -2.71 28.15 12.31
CA HIS A 91 -1.65 28.80 11.52
C HIS A 91 -2.05 30.19 10.98
N SER A 92 -3.28 30.64 11.22
CA SER A 92 -3.75 31.95 10.77
C SER A 92 -3.54 33.06 11.80
N ARG A 93 -2.88 32.79 12.94
CA ARG A 93 -2.54 33.81 13.92
C ARG A 93 -1.67 34.86 13.27
N GLY A 94 -2.20 36.12 13.22
CA GLY A 94 -1.53 37.22 12.54
C GLY A 94 -1.90 37.37 11.07
N ASP A 95 -2.73 36.48 10.47
CA ASP A 95 -3.29 36.69 9.14
C ASP A 95 -4.41 37.76 9.19
N PRO A 96 -4.19 38.95 8.58
CA PRO A 96 -5.19 40.03 8.60
C PRO A 96 -6.50 39.64 7.90
N ARG A 97 -6.49 38.56 7.13
CA ARG A 97 -7.65 38.02 6.41
C ARG A 97 -8.48 37.05 7.24
N GLN A 98 -8.11 36.80 8.51
CA GLN A 98 -8.78 35.80 9.35
C GLN A 98 -8.91 34.45 8.63
N GLY A 99 -7.79 33.90 8.15
CA GLY A 99 -7.75 32.73 7.27
C GLY A 99 -8.50 31.51 7.80
N SER A 100 -8.44 31.23 9.12
CA SER A 100 -9.18 30.13 9.73
C SER A 100 -10.70 30.28 9.62
N GLN A 101 -11.23 31.53 9.72
CA GLN A 101 -12.65 31.79 9.53
C GLN A 101 -13.06 31.62 8.05
N LEU A 102 -12.24 32.11 7.12
CA LEU A 102 -12.49 31.92 5.69
C LEU A 102 -12.54 30.46 5.31
N LEU A 103 -11.60 29.66 5.82
CA LEU A 103 -11.55 28.23 5.57
C LEU A 103 -12.76 27.50 6.17
N ALA A 104 -13.13 27.81 7.44
CA ALA A 104 -14.31 27.25 8.07
C ALA A 104 -15.61 27.56 7.27
N ASN A 105 -15.72 28.78 6.76
CA ASN A 105 -16.85 29.15 5.91
C ASN A 105 -16.91 28.34 4.60
N VAL A 106 -15.75 27.96 4.04
CA VAL A 106 -15.71 27.07 2.86
C VAL A 106 -16.11 25.65 3.27
N PHE A 107 -15.59 25.14 4.37
CA PHE A 107 -15.93 23.80 4.86
C PHE A 107 -17.42 23.66 5.21
N SER A 108 -18.02 24.70 5.80
CA SER A 108 -19.47 24.75 6.04
C SER A 108 -20.29 24.64 4.74
N ARG A 109 -19.78 25.12 3.61
CA ARG A 109 -20.48 25.00 2.31
C ARG A 109 -20.48 23.57 1.79
N TYR A 110 -19.40 22.77 2.03
CA TYR A 110 -19.41 21.34 1.73
C TYR A 110 -20.54 20.65 2.51
N GLN A 111 -20.64 20.93 3.82
CA GLN A 111 -21.72 20.39 4.66
C GLN A 111 -23.12 20.80 4.15
N HIS A 112 -23.33 22.08 3.79
CA HIS A 112 -24.60 22.58 3.24
C HIS A 112 -24.96 21.93 1.90
N GLN A 113 -23.98 21.52 1.12
CA GLN A 113 -24.19 20.80 -0.15
C GLN A 113 -24.21 19.27 0.05
N SER A 114 -24.24 18.80 1.29
CA SER A 114 -24.21 17.37 1.64
C SER A 114 -22.99 16.61 1.10
N ILE A 115 -21.88 17.30 0.84
CA ILE A 115 -20.62 16.71 0.42
C ILE A 115 -19.83 16.36 1.67
N PRO A 116 -19.56 15.08 1.97
CA PRO A 116 -18.73 14.68 3.11
C PRO A 116 -17.33 15.26 3.02
N LEU A 117 -16.90 15.88 4.12
CA LEU A 117 -15.56 16.42 4.27
C LEU A 117 -14.84 15.67 5.37
N LEU A 118 -13.74 15.03 5.03
CA LEU A 118 -12.88 14.27 5.95
C LEU A 118 -11.58 15.04 6.15
N LEU A 119 -11.14 15.18 7.40
CA LEU A 119 -9.86 15.81 7.75
C LEU A 119 -8.93 14.80 8.41
N ALA A 120 -7.67 14.82 8.03
CA ALA A 120 -6.62 13.99 8.61
C ALA A 120 -6.53 14.20 10.13
N ASN A 121 -6.41 13.10 10.86
CA ASN A 121 -6.27 13.08 12.30
C ASN A 121 -5.28 12.01 12.75
N THR A 122 -4.49 12.30 13.76
CA THR A 122 -3.48 11.36 14.30
C THR A 122 -4.03 10.43 15.37
N GLY A 123 -5.31 10.56 15.76
CA GLY A 123 -5.90 9.80 16.87
C GLY A 123 -5.39 10.19 18.25
N GLN A 124 -4.57 11.24 18.34
CA GLN A 124 -4.09 11.77 19.62
C GLN A 124 -5.07 12.80 20.17
N PRO A 125 -5.25 12.87 21.50
CA PRO A 125 -6.11 13.86 22.12
C PRO A 125 -5.52 15.28 21.98
N ARG A 126 -6.40 16.27 21.93
CA ARG A 126 -6.03 17.68 22.01
C ARG A 126 -6.01 18.12 23.49
N GLY A 127 -4.80 18.27 24.04
CA GLY A 127 -4.64 18.63 25.45
C GLY A 127 -5.17 17.55 26.41
N GLU A 128 -5.51 17.96 27.66
CA GLU A 128 -5.96 17.05 28.71
C GLU A 128 -7.46 16.68 28.60
N ASP A 129 -8.22 17.40 27.76
CA ASP A 129 -9.68 17.24 27.64
C ASP A 129 -10.12 16.02 26.84
N GLY A 130 -9.20 15.23 26.33
CA GLY A 130 -9.49 14.02 25.53
C GLY A 130 -10.22 14.29 24.20
N GLN A 131 -10.33 15.55 23.78
CA GLN A 131 -10.98 15.89 22.51
C GLN A 131 -10.11 15.55 21.30
N ILE A 132 -10.77 15.29 20.17
CA ILE A 132 -10.10 15.05 18.88
C ILE A 132 -9.22 16.24 18.51
N ASN A 133 -7.98 15.96 18.07
CA ASN A 133 -6.99 16.99 17.75
C ASN A 133 -7.26 17.66 16.39
N VAL A 134 -8.39 18.37 16.31
CA VAL A 134 -8.77 19.25 15.21
C VAL A 134 -9.27 20.57 15.80
N LEU A 135 -9.03 21.68 15.12
CA LEU A 135 -9.56 22.98 15.54
C LEU A 135 -11.09 22.93 15.66
N PRO A 136 -11.73 23.40 16.77
CA PRO A 136 -13.16 23.25 17.01
C PRO A 136 -14.04 23.77 15.86
N ARG A 137 -13.64 24.86 15.22
CA ARG A 137 -14.37 25.46 14.07
C ARG A 137 -14.34 24.58 12.82
N PHE A 138 -13.38 23.68 12.69
CA PHE A 138 -13.32 22.70 11.58
C PHE A 138 -13.98 21.39 11.98
N ALA A 139 -13.79 20.96 13.24
CA ALA A 139 -14.41 19.73 13.74
C ALA A 139 -15.95 19.77 13.68
N SER A 140 -16.59 20.94 13.78
CA SER A 140 -18.04 21.10 13.69
C SER A 140 -18.61 20.89 12.27
N VAL A 141 -17.78 20.90 11.24
CA VAL A 141 -18.19 20.87 9.82
C VAL A 141 -17.49 19.77 9.00
N SER A 142 -16.79 18.87 9.67
CA SER A 142 -16.04 17.78 9.06
C SER A 142 -16.05 16.53 9.94
N SER A 143 -15.64 15.40 9.39
CA SER A 143 -15.39 14.17 10.13
C SER A 143 -13.88 13.90 10.21
N PRO A 144 -13.34 13.46 11.37
CA PRO A 144 -11.95 13.06 11.48
C PRO A 144 -11.71 11.72 10.79
N ALA A 145 -10.58 11.57 10.12
CA ALA A 145 -10.14 10.32 9.51
C ALA A 145 -8.71 10.02 9.94
N LEU A 146 -8.45 8.81 10.44
CA LEU A 146 -7.17 8.42 11.00
C LEU A 146 -6.11 8.22 9.92
N VAL A 147 -4.98 8.94 10.05
CA VAL A 147 -3.87 8.86 9.08
C VAL A 147 -2.58 8.28 9.66
N THR A 148 -2.55 7.94 10.95
CA THR A 148 -1.36 7.37 11.60
C THR A 148 -1.70 6.13 12.41
N TRP A 149 -0.91 5.07 12.24
CA TRP A 149 -1.00 3.82 13.00
C TRP A 149 0.38 3.13 13.06
N SER A 150 0.52 2.12 13.91
CA SER A 150 1.71 1.27 13.94
C SER A 150 1.75 0.37 12.71
N GLY A 151 2.94 0.16 12.10
CA GLY A 151 3.07 -0.62 10.87
C GLY A 151 2.67 0.15 9.60
N TYR A 152 2.76 1.49 9.66
CA TYR A 152 2.48 2.36 8.51
C TYR A 152 3.26 1.95 7.26
N GLY A 153 2.56 1.81 6.14
CA GLY A 153 3.12 1.50 4.82
C GLY A 153 2.95 0.03 4.37
N ASP A 154 2.86 -0.93 5.29
CA ASP A 154 2.78 -2.36 4.93
C ASP A 154 1.33 -2.88 4.96
N ARG A 155 0.58 -2.49 5.98
CA ARG A 155 -0.82 -2.89 6.16
C ARG A 155 -1.68 -1.67 6.44
N TYR A 156 -2.81 -1.58 5.76
CA TYR A 156 -3.74 -0.47 5.88
C TYR A 156 -4.96 -0.88 6.72
N PRO A 157 -5.09 -0.46 7.99
CA PRO A 157 -6.23 -0.82 8.82
C PRO A 157 -7.50 -0.12 8.35
N LEU A 158 -8.66 -0.74 8.56
CA LEU A 158 -9.95 -0.09 8.33
C LEU A 158 -10.25 0.94 9.43
N ALA A 159 -9.95 0.60 10.67
CA ALA A 159 -10.04 1.47 11.84
C ALA A 159 -9.01 1.04 12.88
N VAL A 160 -8.68 1.93 13.81
CA VAL A 160 -7.75 1.67 14.92
C VAL A 160 -8.34 2.20 16.21
N GLN A 161 -8.11 1.45 17.29
CA GLN A 161 -8.40 1.93 18.64
C GLN A 161 -7.36 3.00 19.03
N THR A 162 -7.83 4.21 19.29
CA THR A 162 -6.98 5.35 19.67
C THR A 162 -7.33 5.83 21.09
N PRO A 163 -6.51 6.68 21.69
CA PRO A 163 -6.84 7.30 22.99
C PRO A 163 -8.15 8.11 23.00
N VAL A 164 -8.63 8.56 21.84
CA VAL A 164 -9.90 9.30 21.71
C VAL A 164 -11.07 8.44 21.25
N GLY A 165 -10.89 7.11 21.18
CA GLY A 165 -11.90 6.13 20.74
C GLY A 165 -11.51 5.43 19.45
N SER A 166 -12.39 4.54 18.96
CA SER A 166 -12.21 3.88 17.68
C SER A 166 -12.32 4.88 16.53
N MET A 167 -11.34 4.91 15.63
CA MET A 167 -11.30 5.87 14.53
C MET A 167 -11.05 5.17 13.21
N GLU A 168 -11.94 5.41 12.23
CA GLU A 168 -11.83 4.86 10.88
C GLU A 168 -10.81 5.63 10.04
N THR A 169 -10.18 4.92 9.10
CA THR A 169 -9.27 5.49 8.13
C THR A 169 -10.00 6.18 6.97
N PRO A 170 -9.35 7.07 6.22
CA PRO A 170 -9.96 7.76 5.08
C PRO A 170 -10.55 6.81 4.04
N ALA A 171 -9.86 5.71 3.72
CA ALA A 171 -10.33 4.77 2.72
C ALA A 171 -11.67 4.14 3.10
N LEU A 172 -11.84 3.67 4.35
CA LEU A 172 -13.11 3.10 4.79
C LEU A 172 -14.24 4.14 4.81
N GLN A 173 -13.99 5.36 5.32
CA GLN A 173 -15.02 6.40 5.38
C GLN A 173 -15.48 6.82 3.97
N LEU A 174 -14.55 7.00 3.03
CA LEU A 174 -14.87 7.28 1.63
C LEU A 174 -15.60 6.11 0.96
N TYR A 175 -15.19 4.88 1.25
CA TYR A 175 -15.87 3.68 0.74
C TYR A 175 -17.29 3.55 1.30
N ARG A 176 -17.52 3.85 2.58
CA ARG A 176 -18.88 3.94 3.15
C ARG A 176 -19.76 4.93 2.40
N HIS A 177 -19.18 6.07 2.01
CA HIS A 177 -19.92 7.06 1.24
C HIS A 177 -20.22 6.53 -0.16
N TYR A 178 -19.24 5.95 -0.85
CA TYR A 178 -19.42 5.30 -2.15
C TYR A 178 -20.55 4.26 -2.14
N CYS A 179 -20.63 3.46 -1.09
CA CYS A 179 -21.65 2.41 -0.92
C CYS A 179 -23.07 2.91 -0.64
N ARG A 180 -23.28 4.21 -0.45
CA ARG A 180 -24.64 4.77 -0.36
C ARG A 180 -25.34 4.81 -1.71
N GLU A 181 -24.58 4.95 -2.77
CA GLU A 181 -25.07 5.07 -4.14
C GLU A 181 -24.80 3.81 -4.98
N HIS A 182 -23.95 2.92 -4.48
CA HIS A 182 -23.53 1.70 -5.16
C HIS A 182 -23.82 0.47 -4.31
N ALA A 183 -24.11 -0.65 -4.99
CA ALA A 183 -24.30 -1.93 -4.33
C ALA A 183 -22.96 -2.48 -3.83
N CYS A 184 -22.72 -2.43 -2.52
CA CYS A 184 -21.54 -2.98 -1.87
C CYS A 184 -21.90 -4.20 -1.01
N LYS A 185 -20.89 -5.03 -0.72
CA LYS A 185 -21.02 -6.08 0.29
C LYS A 185 -21.18 -5.46 1.68
N THR A 186 -21.69 -6.25 2.62
CA THR A 186 -21.94 -5.82 4.00
C THR A 186 -20.67 -5.26 4.63
N LEU A 187 -20.75 -4.00 5.07
CA LEU A 187 -19.68 -3.30 5.77
C LEU A 187 -19.83 -3.48 7.29
N PRO A 188 -18.72 -3.41 8.06
CA PRO A 188 -18.81 -3.30 9.51
C PRO A 188 -19.73 -2.15 9.91
N ALA A 189 -20.62 -2.38 10.89
CA ALA A 189 -21.65 -1.41 11.22
C ALA A 189 -21.11 -0.19 11.99
N SER A 190 -20.00 -0.35 12.70
CA SER A 190 -19.39 0.71 13.51
C SER A 190 -17.86 0.75 13.38
N ALA A 191 -17.26 1.82 13.92
CA ALA A 191 -15.80 1.94 13.98
C ALA A 191 -15.18 0.85 14.89
N GLU A 192 -15.88 0.46 15.98
CA GLU A 192 -15.44 -0.59 16.90
C GLU A 192 -15.40 -1.96 16.19
N GLU A 193 -16.39 -2.26 15.36
CA GLU A 193 -16.41 -3.47 14.55
C GLU A 193 -15.31 -3.42 13.48
N SER A 194 -15.08 -2.26 12.90
CA SER A 194 -14.02 -2.04 11.88
C SER A 194 -12.61 -2.24 12.44
N VAL A 195 -12.39 -2.01 13.74
CA VAL A 195 -11.11 -2.29 14.43
C VAL A 195 -10.79 -3.80 14.44
N GLN A 196 -11.82 -4.66 14.43
CA GLN A 196 -11.63 -6.11 14.44
C GLN A 196 -11.42 -6.70 13.04
N ALA A 197 -11.67 -5.91 12.00
CA ALA A 197 -11.45 -6.34 10.63
C ALA A 197 -9.94 -6.44 10.34
N PRO A 198 -9.49 -7.46 9.60
CA PRO A 198 -8.09 -7.56 9.23
C PRO A 198 -7.66 -6.33 8.39
N PRO A 199 -6.42 -5.85 8.52
CA PRO A 199 -5.92 -4.77 7.70
C PRO A 199 -5.79 -5.19 6.24
N ILE A 200 -5.95 -4.23 5.33
CA ILE A 200 -5.78 -4.43 3.90
C ILE A 200 -4.29 -4.62 3.60
N ALA A 201 -3.91 -5.68 2.92
CA ALA A 201 -2.63 -5.80 2.25
C ALA A 201 -2.72 -5.04 0.92
N VAL A 202 -2.30 -3.76 0.92
CA VAL A 202 -2.55 -2.87 -0.21
C VAL A 202 -1.94 -3.39 -1.49
N GLN A 203 -2.80 -3.71 -2.46
CA GLN A 203 -2.40 -4.03 -3.83
C GLN A 203 -2.25 -2.74 -4.64
N TRP A 204 -1.14 -2.63 -5.36
CA TRP A 204 -0.83 -1.48 -6.18
C TRP A 204 -1.07 -1.79 -7.65
N GLY A 205 -1.85 -0.95 -8.32
CA GLY A 205 -2.02 -1.02 -9.77
C GLY A 205 -0.87 -0.37 -10.52
N LEU A 206 -0.69 -0.76 -11.76
CA LEU A 206 0.38 -0.27 -12.64
C LEU A 206 -0.12 0.65 -13.74
N ASP A 207 -1.28 0.34 -14.32
CA ASP A 207 -1.79 1.04 -15.48
C ASP A 207 -2.25 2.44 -15.12
N LEU A 208 -1.80 3.43 -15.88
CA LEU A 208 -2.21 4.83 -15.71
C LEU A 208 -3.69 5.01 -16.02
N ALA A 209 -4.32 5.91 -15.27
CA ALA A 209 -5.66 6.37 -15.62
C ALA A 209 -5.66 6.94 -17.06
N PRO A 210 -6.56 6.48 -17.95
CA PRO A 210 -6.59 6.93 -19.35
C PRO A 210 -6.71 8.46 -19.50
N GLN A 211 -7.33 9.10 -18.51
CA GLN A 211 -7.52 10.55 -18.47
C GLN A 211 -6.24 11.33 -18.12
N GLN A 212 -5.22 10.68 -17.58
CA GLN A 212 -3.97 11.35 -17.16
C GLN A 212 -3.28 12.06 -18.33
N ALA A 213 -3.31 11.44 -19.52
CA ALA A 213 -2.74 12.02 -20.75
C ALA A 213 -3.42 13.32 -21.20
N GLN A 214 -4.63 13.62 -20.71
CA GLN A 214 -5.35 14.85 -21.05
C GLN A 214 -4.91 16.03 -20.17
N ILE A 215 -4.20 15.75 -19.06
CA ILE A 215 -3.86 16.74 -18.05
C ILE A 215 -2.34 16.99 -18.02
N ALA A 216 -1.56 15.93 -18.16
CA ALA A 216 -0.11 15.96 -18.01
C ALA A 216 0.59 15.24 -19.15
N ASP A 217 1.85 15.61 -19.40
CA ASP A 217 2.73 14.85 -20.29
C ASP A 217 3.12 13.53 -19.61
N ILE A 218 2.65 12.42 -20.16
CA ILE A 218 2.92 11.07 -19.69
C ILE A 218 4.01 10.36 -20.52
N SER A 219 4.68 11.07 -21.41
CA SER A 219 5.71 10.46 -22.30
C SER A 219 6.87 9.83 -21.53
N HIS A 220 7.12 10.30 -20.30
CA HIS A 220 8.14 9.77 -19.39
C HIS A 220 7.65 8.60 -18.53
N CYS A 221 6.35 8.31 -18.53
CA CYS A 221 5.77 7.23 -17.77
C CYS A 221 5.99 5.90 -18.49
N THR A 222 6.36 4.87 -17.77
CA THR A 222 6.55 3.52 -18.30
C THR A 222 5.48 2.59 -17.75
N ALA A 223 4.92 1.77 -18.62
CA ALA A 223 4.04 0.65 -18.26
C ALA A 223 4.76 -0.66 -18.68
N PRO A 224 5.63 -1.23 -17.81
CA PRO A 224 6.37 -2.43 -18.15
C PRO A 224 5.43 -3.64 -18.29
N GLY A 225 5.69 -4.50 -19.28
CA GLY A 225 4.97 -5.75 -19.46
C GLY A 225 5.28 -6.77 -18.33
N VAL A 226 4.52 -7.86 -18.26
CA VAL A 226 4.69 -8.91 -17.21
C VAL A 226 6.12 -9.46 -17.15
N LEU A 227 6.76 -9.68 -18.32
CA LEU A 227 8.14 -10.19 -18.37
C LEU A 227 9.15 -9.15 -17.87
N ASP A 228 8.93 -7.87 -18.17
CA ASP A 228 9.78 -6.79 -17.69
C ASP A 228 9.62 -6.63 -16.17
N GLN A 229 8.40 -6.79 -15.65
CA GLN A 229 8.11 -6.77 -14.22
C GLN A 229 8.76 -7.94 -13.49
N LEU A 230 8.69 -9.15 -14.06
CA LEU A 230 9.38 -10.32 -13.52
C LEU A 230 10.90 -10.09 -13.48
N GLY A 231 11.47 -9.58 -14.57
CA GLY A 231 12.89 -9.20 -14.64
C GLY A 231 13.26 -8.14 -13.60
N GLN A 232 12.45 -7.09 -13.48
CA GLN A 232 12.63 -6.05 -12.47
C GLN A 232 12.46 -6.59 -11.04
N ALA A 233 11.52 -7.51 -10.80
CA ALA A 233 11.33 -8.14 -9.50
C ALA A 233 12.55 -8.98 -9.10
N ILE A 234 13.16 -9.72 -10.02
CA ILE A 234 14.35 -10.54 -9.77
C ILE A 234 15.60 -9.67 -9.56
N PHE A 235 15.76 -8.61 -10.37
CA PHE A 235 16.98 -7.80 -10.43
C PHE A 235 16.80 -6.38 -9.87
N TRP A 236 15.70 -6.08 -9.19
CA TRP A 236 15.32 -4.74 -8.77
C TRP A 236 16.37 -3.96 -7.96
N LYS A 237 17.23 -4.66 -7.22
CA LYS A 237 18.36 -4.05 -6.52
C LYS A 237 19.63 -3.94 -7.35
N LEU A 238 19.71 -4.62 -8.49
CA LEU A 238 20.90 -4.65 -9.37
C LEU A 238 20.76 -3.72 -10.57
N GLY A 239 19.54 -3.30 -10.91
CA GLY A 239 19.26 -2.39 -12.01
C GLY A 239 19.13 -0.94 -11.54
N ASN A 240 19.89 -0.01 -12.14
CA ASN A 240 19.56 1.41 -12.11
C ASN A 240 18.29 1.58 -12.97
N SER A 241 17.11 1.36 -12.40
CA SER A 241 15.88 1.67 -13.12
C SER A 241 15.69 3.18 -13.15
N ALA A 242 16.15 3.81 -14.21
CA ALA A 242 15.78 5.17 -14.57
C ALA A 242 14.30 5.28 -14.98
N GLN A 243 13.53 4.20 -14.83
CA GLN A 243 12.13 4.13 -15.19
C GLN A 243 11.28 4.68 -14.05
N VAL A 244 10.60 5.78 -14.32
CA VAL A 244 9.63 6.37 -13.41
C VAL A 244 8.27 5.75 -13.69
N ASN A 245 7.78 4.91 -12.80
CA ASN A 245 6.39 4.47 -12.85
C ASN A 245 5.53 5.62 -12.31
N CYS A 246 4.73 6.21 -13.18
CA CYS A 246 3.80 7.25 -12.76
C CYS A 246 2.70 6.66 -11.85
N PRO A 247 2.10 7.47 -10.95
CA PRO A 247 1.05 6.98 -10.06
C PRO A 247 -0.14 6.40 -10.82
N TYR A 248 -0.65 5.28 -10.33
CA TYR A 248 -1.82 4.61 -10.89
C TYR A 248 -3.08 5.49 -10.88
N THR A 249 -3.34 6.17 -9.76
CA THR A 249 -4.53 7.01 -9.57
C THR A 249 -4.44 8.29 -10.37
N LEU A 250 -5.56 8.72 -11.00
CA LEU A 250 -5.65 10.01 -11.67
C LEU A 250 -5.21 11.14 -10.75
N THR A 251 -4.21 11.89 -11.19
CA THR A 251 -3.55 12.92 -10.39
C THR A 251 -3.58 14.27 -11.08
N LEU A 252 -4.01 15.29 -10.33
CA LEU A 252 -4.01 16.70 -10.71
C LEU A 252 -3.06 17.47 -9.80
N SER A 253 -2.32 18.45 -10.34
CA SER A 253 -1.76 19.51 -9.52
C SER A 253 -2.87 20.47 -9.07
N ALA A 254 -2.75 21.00 -7.85
CA ALA A 254 -3.64 22.09 -7.41
C ALA A 254 -3.62 23.29 -8.38
N SER A 255 -2.54 23.46 -9.16
CA SER A 255 -2.41 24.45 -10.22
C SER A 255 -3.41 24.25 -11.36
N ASP A 256 -3.78 23.01 -11.65
CA ASP A 256 -4.69 22.69 -12.76
C ASP A 256 -6.10 23.19 -12.47
N LEU A 257 -6.47 23.31 -11.19
CA LEU A 257 -7.75 23.88 -10.76
C LEU A 257 -7.90 25.39 -11.07
N GLU A 258 -6.84 26.03 -11.53
CA GLU A 258 -6.82 27.44 -11.91
C GLU A 258 -7.11 27.66 -13.42
N ALA A 259 -7.78 26.70 -14.03
CA ALA A 259 -8.13 26.73 -15.44
C ALA A 259 -8.84 28.03 -15.84
N SER A 260 -8.30 28.70 -16.83
CA SER A 260 -8.83 29.98 -17.37
C SER A 260 -9.72 29.76 -18.59
N SER A 261 -9.43 28.75 -19.41
CA SER A 261 -10.21 28.44 -20.61
C SER A 261 -11.57 27.78 -20.28
N VAL A 262 -12.49 27.83 -21.20
CA VAL A 262 -13.80 27.15 -21.07
C VAL A 262 -13.61 25.66 -21.22
N GLU A 263 -12.72 25.26 -22.10
CA GLU A 263 -12.38 23.85 -22.42
C GLU A 263 -11.75 23.17 -21.21
N ASP A 264 -10.75 23.79 -20.58
CA ASP A 264 -10.09 23.21 -19.38
C ASP A 264 -11.08 23.07 -18.22
N ARG A 265 -11.96 24.07 -18.03
CA ARG A 265 -13.01 23.97 -17.00
C ARG A 265 -14.03 22.89 -17.29
N ALA A 266 -14.35 22.64 -18.58
CA ALA A 266 -15.23 21.53 -18.96
C ALA A 266 -14.56 20.19 -18.68
N LEU A 267 -13.28 20.04 -19.02
CA LEU A 267 -12.48 18.86 -18.72
C LEU A 267 -12.42 18.61 -17.21
N LEU A 268 -12.05 19.61 -16.42
CA LEU A 268 -12.00 19.48 -14.96
C LEU A 268 -13.36 19.09 -14.36
N ARG A 269 -14.45 19.61 -14.91
CA ARG A 269 -15.79 19.19 -14.47
C ARG A 269 -16.02 17.72 -14.76
N GLN A 270 -15.64 17.22 -15.91
CA GLN A 270 -15.75 15.80 -16.25
C GLN A 270 -14.92 14.92 -15.32
N LEU A 271 -13.74 15.39 -14.91
CA LEU A 271 -12.79 14.64 -14.10
C LEU A 271 -13.10 14.65 -12.59
N LEU A 272 -13.79 15.69 -12.09
CA LEU A 272 -13.94 15.93 -10.65
C LEU A 272 -15.38 15.77 -10.13
N THR A 273 -16.40 15.94 -11.01
CA THR A 273 -17.80 15.82 -10.59
C THR A 273 -18.11 14.39 -10.17
N ASP A 274 -18.77 14.24 -9.04
CA ASP A 274 -19.17 12.96 -8.45
C ASP A 274 -17.99 12.00 -8.18
N LYS A 275 -16.75 12.55 -8.03
CA LYS A 275 -15.56 11.76 -7.70
C LYS A 275 -15.21 11.85 -6.21
N LEU A 276 -14.57 10.80 -5.72
CA LEU A 276 -13.94 10.76 -4.41
C LEU A 276 -12.58 11.46 -4.54
N ILE A 277 -12.46 12.66 -3.98
CA ILE A 277 -11.25 13.46 -4.10
C ILE A 277 -10.41 13.34 -2.85
N LEU A 278 -9.12 13.04 -3.03
CA LEU A 278 -8.13 13.02 -1.97
C LEU A 278 -7.11 14.13 -2.22
N VAL A 279 -6.96 15.05 -1.28
CA VAL A 279 -6.00 16.17 -1.38
C VAL A 279 -4.82 15.91 -0.46
N GLY A 280 -3.62 15.89 -1.01
CA GLY A 280 -2.37 15.73 -0.27
C GLY A 280 -1.33 16.77 -0.66
N ALA A 281 -0.18 16.75 0.04
CA ALA A 281 0.95 17.60 -0.26
C ALA A 281 2.11 16.80 -0.87
N HIS A 282 2.76 17.39 -1.86
CA HIS A 282 4.01 16.91 -2.44
C HIS A 282 5.00 18.07 -2.52
N ILE A 283 5.55 18.43 -1.36
CA ILE A 283 6.45 19.58 -1.19
C ILE A 283 7.85 19.05 -0.93
N THR A 284 8.84 19.54 -1.67
CA THR A 284 10.23 19.08 -1.56
C THR A 284 10.79 19.21 -0.14
N SER A 285 10.42 20.26 0.59
CA SER A 285 10.89 20.54 1.94
C SER A 285 10.10 19.85 3.07
N ALA A 286 8.94 19.26 2.76
CA ALA A 286 8.03 18.68 3.74
C ALA A 286 7.31 17.47 3.12
N SER A 287 8.08 16.46 2.74
CA SER A 287 7.55 15.29 2.06
C SER A 287 7.08 14.24 3.06
N ASP A 288 5.78 13.96 3.04
CA ASP A 288 5.21 12.75 3.59
C ASP A 288 5.27 11.67 2.49
N LEU A 289 6.26 10.78 2.57
CA LEU A 289 6.51 9.79 1.54
C LEU A 289 6.33 8.37 2.08
N VAL A 290 5.60 7.57 1.33
CA VAL A 290 5.46 6.12 1.54
C VAL A 290 6.24 5.35 0.48
N GLN A 291 6.67 4.15 0.83
CA GLN A 291 7.35 3.25 -0.11
C GLN A 291 6.30 2.39 -0.83
N SER A 292 6.09 2.66 -2.13
CA SER A 292 5.31 1.77 -2.98
C SER A 292 6.22 0.70 -3.60
N PRO A 293 5.77 -0.56 -3.69
CA PRO A 293 6.53 -1.61 -4.38
C PRO A 293 6.73 -1.31 -5.88
N LEU A 294 5.83 -0.56 -6.51
CA LEU A 294 5.86 -0.27 -7.95
C LEU A 294 6.43 1.10 -8.28
N HIS A 295 6.01 2.12 -7.51
CA HIS A 295 6.26 3.52 -7.85
C HIS A 295 7.44 4.13 -7.06
N GLY A 296 8.09 3.33 -6.19
CA GLY A 296 9.16 3.83 -5.33
C GLY A 296 8.62 4.71 -4.21
N LYS A 297 9.28 5.82 -3.91
CA LYS A 297 8.83 6.79 -2.90
C LYS A 297 7.83 7.76 -3.52
N ILE A 298 6.60 7.72 -3.03
CA ILE A 298 5.49 8.58 -3.47
C ILE A 298 4.79 9.23 -2.26
N PRO A 299 4.07 10.35 -2.46
CA PRO A 299 3.29 10.99 -1.39
C PRO A 299 2.34 10.04 -0.68
N GLY A 300 2.22 10.18 0.66
CA GLY A 300 1.41 9.31 1.52
C GLY A 300 -0.06 9.23 1.12
N ILE A 301 -0.60 10.28 0.51
CA ILE A 301 -1.97 10.32 0.01
C ILE A 301 -2.30 9.17 -0.95
N TYR A 302 -1.32 8.67 -1.71
CA TYR A 302 -1.53 7.54 -2.63
C TYR A 302 -1.77 6.21 -1.90
N LEU A 303 -1.28 6.06 -0.67
CA LEU A 303 -1.60 4.89 0.14
C LEU A 303 -3.10 4.86 0.48
N HIS A 304 -3.66 6.00 0.87
CA HIS A 304 -5.09 6.14 1.11
C HIS A 304 -5.91 5.93 -0.18
N ALA A 305 -5.43 6.46 -1.30
CA ALA A 305 -6.09 6.29 -2.60
C ALA A 305 -6.09 4.82 -3.04
N MET A 306 -4.97 4.10 -2.90
CA MET A 306 -4.89 2.69 -3.26
C MET A 306 -5.69 1.80 -2.31
N ALA A 307 -5.69 2.05 -1.00
CA ALA A 307 -6.54 1.33 -0.06
C ALA A 307 -8.04 1.53 -0.38
N LEU A 308 -8.44 2.74 -0.77
CA LEU A 308 -9.80 3.02 -1.23
C LEU A 308 -10.11 2.29 -2.55
N ASP A 309 -9.17 2.27 -3.48
CA ASP A 309 -9.31 1.56 -4.76
C ASP A 309 -9.48 0.05 -4.53
N ASN A 310 -8.68 -0.56 -3.63
CA ASN A 310 -8.84 -1.96 -3.26
C ASN A 310 -10.24 -2.24 -2.69
N LEU A 311 -10.75 -1.36 -1.82
CA LEU A 311 -12.12 -1.50 -1.29
C LEU A 311 -13.19 -1.37 -2.38
N ILE A 312 -13.05 -0.44 -3.33
CA ILE A 312 -14.02 -0.28 -4.44
C ILE A 312 -13.96 -1.47 -5.37
N THR A 313 -12.77 -2.01 -5.65
CA THR A 313 -12.54 -3.10 -6.59
C THR A 313 -12.93 -4.46 -6.02
N GLN A 314 -12.54 -4.76 -4.79
CA GLN A 314 -12.69 -6.08 -4.16
C GLN A 314 -13.79 -6.11 -3.09
N GLY A 315 -14.21 -4.95 -2.61
CA GLY A 315 -15.13 -4.86 -1.47
C GLY A 315 -14.46 -5.29 -0.18
N MET A 316 -15.17 -6.08 0.63
CA MET A 316 -14.63 -6.64 1.87
C MET A 316 -13.84 -7.95 1.68
N ASP A 317 -13.68 -8.40 0.44
CA ASP A 317 -12.83 -9.54 0.09
C ASP A 317 -11.44 -9.08 -0.37
N TYR A 318 -10.97 -7.93 0.09
CA TYR A 318 -9.65 -7.41 -0.18
C TYR A 318 -8.54 -8.34 0.32
N ASP A 319 -7.36 -8.22 -0.26
CA ASP A 319 -6.16 -8.97 0.15
C ASP A 319 -5.82 -8.69 1.61
N ARG A 320 -5.61 -9.76 2.37
CA ARG A 320 -5.36 -9.71 3.82
C ARG A 320 -4.40 -10.78 4.25
N ASP A 321 -3.80 -10.58 5.39
CA ASP A 321 -2.98 -11.60 6.01
C ASP A 321 -3.82 -12.79 6.47
N PRO A 322 -3.26 -14.00 6.48
CA PRO A 322 -3.91 -15.17 7.02
C PRO A 322 -4.28 -14.97 8.50
N SER A 323 -5.36 -15.62 8.93
CA SER A 323 -5.82 -15.50 10.31
C SER A 323 -4.82 -16.10 11.30
N ASN A 324 -4.50 -15.35 12.36
CA ASN A 324 -3.70 -15.84 13.47
C ASN A 324 -4.39 -17.01 14.19
N LEU A 325 -3.64 -18.08 14.43
CA LEU A 325 -4.10 -19.24 15.18
C LEU A 325 -3.83 -19.05 16.68
N ILE A 326 -2.57 -18.90 17.07
CA ILE A 326 -2.14 -18.77 18.47
C ILE A 326 -0.86 -17.92 18.51
N TRP A 327 -0.80 -16.93 19.40
CA TRP A 327 0.40 -16.13 19.70
C TRP A 327 1.07 -15.46 18.50
N GLY A 328 0.30 -15.04 17.53
CA GLY A 328 0.83 -14.39 16.33
C GLY A 328 1.31 -15.35 15.25
N ILE A 329 1.22 -16.67 15.48
CA ILE A 329 1.51 -17.71 14.48
C ILE A 329 0.21 -17.92 13.68
N ASP A 330 0.29 -17.82 12.38
CA ASP A 330 -0.81 -18.14 11.49
C ASP A 330 -0.69 -19.56 10.88
N TRP A 331 -1.71 -19.97 10.12
CA TRP A 331 -1.69 -21.29 9.48
C TRP A 331 -0.66 -21.37 8.35
N LEU A 332 -0.30 -20.21 7.75
CA LEU A 332 0.68 -20.15 6.68
C LEU A 332 2.09 -20.39 7.21
N ASP A 333 2.42 -19.88 8.40
CA ASP A 333 3.67 -20.18 9.10
C ASP A 333 3.86 -21.71 9.27
N LEU A 334 2.77 -22.42 9.59
CA LEU A 334 2.82 -23.87 9.72
C LEU A 334 3.09 -24.58 8.39
N VAL A 335 2.50 -24.06 7.30
CA VAL A 335 2.75 -24.57 5.94
C VAL A 335 4.20 -24.29 5.53
N GLU A 336 4.73 -23.13 5.84
CA GLU A 336 6.12 -22.76 5.58
C GLU A 336 7.11 -23.66 6.31
N VAL A 337 6.87 -23.92 7.59
CA VAL A 337 7.64 -24.87 8.38
C VAL A 337 7.56 -26.28 7.79
N ALA A 338 6.37 -26.72 7.36
CA ALA A 338 6.19 -28.02 6.72
C ALA A 338 6.96 -28.11 5.39
N LEU A 339 6.99 -27.04 4.59
CA LEU A 339 7.79 -26.96 3.37
C LEU A 339 9.29 -27.03 3.66
N LEU A 340 9.77 -26.31 4.67
CA LEU A 340 11.19 -26.37 5.09
C LEU A 340 11.57 -27.78 5.56
N LEU A 341 10.70 -28.46 6.32
CA LEU A 341 10.90 -29.86 6.71
C LEU A 341 10.92 -30.77 5.49
N LEU A 342 10.02 -30.58 4.53
CA LEU A 342 9.99 -31.33 3.28
C LEU A 342 11.32 -31.18 2.52
N ILE A 343 11.83 -29.94 2.40
CA ILE A 343 13.13 -29.66 1.78
C ILE A 343 14.26 -30.43 2.49
N ALA A 344 14.30 -30.38 3.82
CA ALA A 344 15.31 -31.08 4.60
C ALA A 344 15.24 -32.62 4.42
N VAL A 345 14.02 -33.18 4.38
CA VAL A 345 13.79 -34.61 4.14
C VAL A 345 14.22 -34.99 2.71
N LEU A 346 13.83 -34.21 1.70
CA LEU A 346 14.21 -34.45 0.31
C LEU A 346 15.74 -34.42 0.15
N LYS A 347 16.42 -33.48 0.79
CA LYS A 347 17.89 -33.44 0.82
C LYS A 347 18.46 -34.69 1.48
N ALA A 348 18.01 -35.08 2.67
CA ALA A 348 18.49 -36.25 3.35
C ALA A 348 18.28 -37.57 2.54
N LEU A 349 17.15 -37.68 1.84
CA LEU A 349 16.87 -38.82 0.95
C LEU A 349 17.81 -38.80 -0.27
N HIS A 350 18.07 -37.59 -0.83
CA HIS A 350 18.99 -37.43 -1.94
C HIS A 350 20.42 -37.85 -1.54
N ASP A 351 20.91 -37.35 -0.41
CA ASP A 351 22.24 -37.68 0.12
C ASP A 351 22.41 -39.20 0.39
N ARG A 352 21.39 -39.83 1.00
CA ARG A 352 21.35 -41.30 1.19
C ARG A 352 21.36 -42.02 -0.16
N ARG A 353 20.64 -41.54 -1.15
CA ARG A 353 20.62 -42.14 -2.50
C ARG A 353 21.98 -41.98 -3.18
N GLN A 354 22.63 -40.85 -3.08
CA GLN A 354 23.97 -40.64 -3.62
C GLN A 354 25.01 -41.56 -2.97
N GLN A 355 25.00 -41.69 -1.64
CA GLN A 355 25.87 -42.61 -0.94
C GLN A 355 25.68 -44.05 -1.39
N ARG A 356 24.44 -44.53 -1.61
CA ARG A 356 24.17 -45.87 -2.14
C ARG A 356 24.63 -46.06 -3.58
N LEU A 357 24.45 -45.05 -4.44
CA LEU A 357 24.83 -45.10 -5.86
C LEU A 357 26.36 -45.10 -6.03
N GLN A 358 27.09 -44.40 -5.16
CA GLN A 358 28.56 -44.42 -5.17
C GLN A 358 29.14 -45.82 -4.83
N LEU A 359 28.37 -46.63 -4.12
CA LEU A 359 28.75 -48.00 -3.75
C LEU A 359 28.48 -49.04 -4.82
N ILE A 360 27.62 -48.77 -5.83
CA ILE A 360 27.04 -49.85 -6.68
C ILE A 360 27.45 -49.75 -8.16
N THR A 361 27.78 -48.58 -8.76
CA THR A 361 28.12 -48.52 -10.21
C THR A 361 29.01 -47.36 -10.60
N PRO A 362 29.96 -47.52 -11.57
CA PRO A 362 30.64 -46.47 -12.25
C PRO A 362 29.75 -45.91 -13.39
N TRP A 363 28.92 -44.92 -13.11
CA TRP A 363 28.13 -44.26 -14.14
C TRP A 363 28.97 -43.30 -15.03
N PRO A 364 28.64 -43.14 -16.33
CA PRO A 364 29.34 -42.19 -17.20
C PRO A 364 29.26 -40.74 -16.69
N ARG A 365 30.37 -40.00 -16.81
CA ARG A 365 30.59 -38.66 -16.22
C ARG A 365 29.55 -37.59 -16.61
N TRP A 366 28.91 -37.68 -17.72
CA TRP A 366 27.95 -36.68 -18.22
C TRP A 366 26.54 -36.86 -17.65
N GLU A 367 26.12 -38.07 -17.28
CA GLU A 367 24.82 -38.32 -16.61
C GLU A 367 24.87 -38.01 -15.11
N LYS A 368 26.09 -37.91 -14.55
CA LYS A 368 26.28 -37.53 -13.14
C LYS A 368 25.99 -36.05 -12.84
N GLY A 369 25.87 -35.19 -13.88
CA GLY A 369 25.83 -33.75 -13.69
C GLY A 369 24.52 -33.21 -13.13
N PHE A 370 23.39 -33.56 -13.73
CA PHE A 370 22.12 -32.94 -13.42
C PHE A 370 21.22 -33.79 -12.51
N PHE A 371 20.98 -35.07 -12.85
CA PHE A 371 20.10 -35.94 -12.08
C PHE A 371 20.71 -36.47 -10.78
N ALA A 372 22.02 -36.45 -10.65
CA ALA A 372 22.72 -36.78 -9.41
C ALA A 372 22.88 -35.57 -8.46
N SER A 373 22.52 -34.36 -8.93
CA SER A 373 22.55 -33.13 -8.11
C SER A 373 21.25 -32.95 -7.33
N PRO A 374 21.22 -32.20 -6.23
CA PRO A 374 20.00 -31.87 -5.47
C PRO A 374 19.10 -30.88 -6.20
N TYR A 375 19.55 -30.24 -7.30
CA TYR A 375 18.82 -29.20 -8.01
C TYR A 375 17.43 -29.59 -8.52
N PRO A 376 17.18 -30.82 -9.09
CA PRO A 376 15.84 -31.19 -9.50
C PRO A 376 14.83 -31.21 -8.36
N SER A 377 15.20 -31.71 -7.19
CA SER A 377 14.34 -31.69 -6.00
C SER A 377 14.06 -30.26 -5.53
N TRP A 378 15.06 -29.41 -5.58
CA TRP A 378 14.93 -27.97 -5.28
C TRP A 378 13.98 -27.27 -6.26
N CYS A 379 14.11 -27.52 -7.56
CA CYS A 379 13.20 -26.97 -8.56
C CYS A 379 11.74 -27.42 -8.33
N VAL A 380 11.50 -28.68 -7.91
CA VAL A 380 10.15 -29.15 -7.56
C VAL A 380 9.58 -28.37 -6.39
N VAL A 381 10.36 -28.15 -5.33
CA VAL A 381 9.90 -27.39 -4.16
C VAL A 381 9.62 -25.94 -4.52
N LEU A 382 10.49 -25.30 -5.32
CA LEU A 382 10.24 -23.93 -5.81
C LEU A 382 8.97 -23.85 -6.66
N SER A 383 8.72 -24.86 -7.51
CA SER A 383 7.49 -24.91 -8.31
C SER A 383 6.25 -25.06 -7.41
N LEU A 384 6.31 -25.90 -6.36
CA LEU A 384 5.23 -26.05 -5.40
C LEU A 384 4.98 -24.74 -4.62
N LEU A 385 6.05 -24.06 -4.20
CA LEU A 385 5.97 -22.79 -3.51
C LEU A 385 5.35 -21.71 -4.39
N PHE A 386 5.74 -21.66 -5.66
CA PHE A 386 5.15 -20.73 -6.64
C PHE A 386 3.66 -21.03 -6.87
N LEU A 387 3.30 -22.30 -7.03
CA LEU A 387 1.89 -22.72 -7.16
C LEU A 387 1.07 -22.38 -5.91
N LEU A 388 1.64 -22.58 -4.72
CA LEU A 388 1.01 -22.17 -3.47
C LEU A 388 0.78 -20.66 -3.44
N SER A 389 1.77 -19.86 -3.80
CA SER A 389 1.66 -18.39 -3.85
C SER A 389 0.60 -17.93 -4.86
N LEU A 390 0.50 -18.59 -6.03
CA LEU A 390 -0.57 -18.34 -6.99
C LEU A 390 -1.96 -18.69 -6.42
N MET A 391 -2.07 -19.79 -5.70
CA MET A 391 -3.33 -20.21 -5.08
C MET A 391 -3.75 -19.21 -3.99
N LEU A 392 -2.82 -18.78 -3.15
CA LEU A 392 -3.08 -17.77 -2.10
C LEU A 392 -3.53 -16.45 -2.73
N TYR A 393 -2.83 -16.00 -3.76
CA TYR A 393 -3.22 -14.81 -4.52
C TYR A 393 -4.64 -14.92 -5.10
N ALA A 394 -5.01 -16.09 -5.63
CA ALA A 394 -6.37 -16.32 -6.15
C ALA A 394 -7.44 -16.40 -5.05
N CYS A 395 -7.03 -16.51 -3.78
CA CYS A 395 -7.91 -16.54 -2.60
C CYS A 395 -7.90 -15.23 -1.80
N ASP A 396 -7.33 -14.13 -2.34
CA ASP A 396 -7.18 -12.84 -1.70
C ASP A 396 -6.44 -12.92 -0.34
N ILE A 397 -5.43 -13.79 -0.28
CA ILE A 397 -4.57 -13.98 0.89
C ILE A 397 -3.13 -13.60 0.52
N THR A 398 -2.46 -12.90 1.41
CA THR A 398 -1.05 -12.57 1.20
C THR A 398 -0.21 -13.82 0.97
N PRO A 399 0.78 -13.74 0.07
CA PRO A 399 1.56 -14.91 -0.32
C PRO A 399 2.45 -15.41 0.81
N ALA A 400 2.84 -16.68 0.73
CA ALA A 400 3.85 -17.28 1.58
C ALA A 400 5.19 -16.52 1.52
N ASN A 401 6.01 -16.65 2.57
CA ASN A 401 7.33 -16.04 2.64
C ASN A 401 8.34 -16.74 1.68
N VAL A 402 8.13 -16.51 0.39
CA VAL A 402 8.90 -17.11 -0.70
C VAL A 402 10.39 -16.84 -0.56
N LEU A 403 10.76 -15.62 -0.16
CA LEU A 403 12.16 -15.25 -0.02
C LEU A 403 12.84 -15.96 1.15
N ALA A 404 12.18 -16.11 2.30
CA ALA A 404 12.73 -16.87 3.42
C ALA A 404 12.95 -18.32 3.04
N ILE A 405 11.95 -18.99 2.45
CA ILE A 405 12.04 -20.38 2.04
C ILE A 405 13.14 -20.58 0.99
N LEU A 406 13.24 -19.67 0.03
CA LEU A 406 14.28 -19.70 -1.00
C LEU A 406 15.67 -19.56 -0.39
N LEU A 407 15.89 -18.56 0.48
CA LEU A 407 17.18 -18.33 1.14
C LEU A 407 17.57 -19.49 2.07
N LEU A 408 16.64 -19.98 2.88
CA LEU A 408 16.88 -21.11 3.77
C LEU A 408 17.14 -22.41 3.00
N SER A 409 16.43 -22.63 1.88
CA SER A 409 16.68 -23.79 1.02
C SER A 409 18.08 -23.72 0.37
N LEU A 410 18.50 -22.55 -0.13
CA LEU A 410 19.85 -22.35 -0.66
C LEU A 410 20.92 -22.60 0.42
N ALA A 411 20.68 -22.16 1.66
CA ALA A 411 21.57 -22.41 2.78
C ALA A 411 21.70 -23.92 3.07
N LEU A 412 20.59 -24.67 3.03
CA LEU A 412 20.57 -26.11 3.23
C LEU A 412 21.33 -26.89 2.14
N PHE A 413 21.36 -26.37 0.90
CA PHE A 413 22.07 -27.00 -0.21
C PHE A 413 23.51 -26.52 -0.41
N SER A 414 23.99 -25.60 0.45
CA SER A 414 25.36 -25.09 0.35
C SER A 414 26.34 -25.95 1.14
N ASP A 415 27.20 -26.68 0.43
CA ASP A 415 28.27 -27.53 1.02
C ASP A 415 29.21 -26.74 1.96
N LYS A 416 29.33 -25.42 1.77
CA LYS A 416 30.17 -24.55 2.62
C LYS A 416 29.55 -24.34 4.01
N ILE A 417 28.23 -24.33 4.11
CA ILE A 417 27.51 -24.17 5.38
C ILE A 417 27.51 -25.51 6.13
N GLU A 418 27.41 -26.64 5.43
CA GLU A 418 27.61 -27.98 6.06
C GLU A 418 29.01 -28.10 6.66
N ALA A 419 30.05 -27.68 5.95
CA ALA A 419 31.42 -27.71 6.46
C ALA A 419 31.66 -26.76 7.65
N PHE A 420 30.84 -25.74 7.83
CA PHE A 420 30.88 -24.82 8.96
C PHE A 420 30.16 -25.41 10.20
N ILE A 421 28.98 -26.01 9.98
CA ILE A 421 28.17 -26.60 11.06
C ILE A 421 28.79 -27.93 11.53
N GLY A 422 29.41 -28.74 10.64
CA GLY A 422 30.04 -30.00 10.96
C GLY A 422 31.45 -29.90 11.53
N ARG A 423 31.96 -28.70 11.84
CA ARG A 423 33.24 -28.51 12.51
C ARG A 423 33.16 -28.38 14.03
N GLU A 424 31.98 -28.44 14.59
CA GLU A 424 31.74 -28.41 16.05
C GLU A 424 31.54 -29.81 16.68
N ASP A 425 31.70 -30.90 15.91
CA ASP A 425 31.82 -32.26 16.41
C ASP A 425 33.27 -32.77 16.17
#